data_947261dff5524feacd32efe19c018832
#
_entry.id   947261dff5524feacd32efe19c018832
#
_cell.length_a   1.000
_cell.length_b   1.000
_cell.length_c   1.000
_cell.angle_alpha   90.00
_cell.angle_beta   90.00
_cell.angle_gamma   90.00
#
_symmetry.space_group_name_H-M   'P 1'
#
loop_
_entity.id
_entity.type
_entity.pdbx_description
1 polymer ?
#
loop_
_entity_poly.entity_id
_entity_poly.type
_entity_poly.pdbx_seq_one_letter_code
_entity_poly.pdbx_strand_id
1 'polypeptide(L)'
;MQRPSSKIFGRGLLVLATAAAVLTTGCANMTEAQRNTAIGAGVGAAAGGLIGHGKGAAIGGVVGAAGGYAWSHYMENKRQQMQAATAGTGVQVTQTPDNQLKLNIPSDISFDTGRADIKPNLRPILDQFAQGLGQQPNLEVTIIGHTDSTGSDAINNPLSVARANSVRDYIATRGVDTRRIRTDGRGSREPVDSNSTEAGRAHNRRVEIFLAELAPAAPAPQPAPYNAPYNTPVGGQPVR
;
A
#
# COMPACT_ATOMS: atom_id res chain seq x y z
N MET A 1 -14.97 71.12 6.82
CA MET A 1 -15.70 69.86 6.96
C MET A 1 -15.28 68.92 5.82
N GLN A 2 -14.31 68.02 6.05
CA GLN A 2 -13.93 66.99 5.10
C GLN A 2 -13.74 65.69 5.88
N ARG A 3 -14.53 64.66 5.54
CA ARG A 3 -14.44 63.30 6.11
C ARG A 3 -13.29 62.53 5.45
N PRO A 4 -12.48 61.76 6.17
CA PRO A 4 -11.57 60.82 5.56
C PRO A 4 -12.28 59.51 5.26
N SER A 5 -12.13 59.02 4.02
CA SER A 5 -12.68 57.80 3.50
C SER A 5 -11.76 56.62 3.89
N SER A 6 -12.36 55.54 4.33
CA SER A 6 -11.79 54.28 4.78
C SER A 6 -11.05 53.51 3.67
N LYS A 7 -9.77 53.18 3.89
CA LYS A 7 -9.01 52.22 3.12
C LYS A 7 -8.63 51.05 4.02
N ILE A 8 -9.57 50.12 4.28
CA ILE A 8 -9.31 48.88 5.01
C ILE A 8 -9.94 47.67 4.28
N PHE A 9 -9.73 47.54 2.97
CA PHE A 9 -10.23 46.37 2.24
C PHE A 9 -9.19 45.83 1.22
N GLY A 10 -7.94 45.70 1.59
CA GLY A 10 -6.94 45.25 0.62
C GLY A 10 -5.87 44.31 1.18
N ARG A 11 -5.85 44.01 2.48
CA ARG A 11 -4.74 43.22 3.07
C ARG A 11 -5.07 41.76 3.36
N GLY A 12 -6.34 41.37 3.34
CA GLY A 12 -6.76 39.98 3.65
C GLY A 12 -6.67 39.00 2.46
N LEU A 13 -6.74 39.52 1.22
CA LEU A 13 -6.79 38.65 0.03
C LEU A 13 -5.42 38.24 -0.51
N LEU A 14 -4.38 38.99 -0.17
CA LEU A 14 -3.01 38.70 -0.66
C LEU A 14 -2.30 37.62 0.16
N VAL A 15 -2.71 37.38 1.40
CA VAL A 15 -2.10 36.38 2.27
C VAL A 15 -2.61 34.95 1.96
N LEU A 16 -3.84 34.80 1.47
CA LEU A 16 -4.39 33.50 1.06
C LEU A 16 -3.84 32.99 -0.28
N ALA A 17 -3.48 33.89 -1.19
CA ALA A 17 -2.93 33.51 -2.49
C ALA A 17 -1.47 33.04 -2.42
N THR A 18 -0.69 33.51 -1.44
CA THR A 18 0.71 33.09 -1.26
C THR A 18 0.85 31.74 -0.54
N ALA A 19 -0.12 31.34 0.27
CA ALA A 19 -0.10 30.03 0.93
C ALA A 19 -0.36 28.86 -0.04
N ALA A 20 -1.16 29.07 -1.09
CA ALA A 20 -1.44 28.03 -2.10
C ALA A 20 -0.28 27.80 -3.07
N ALA A 21 0.55 28.82 -3.34
CA ALA A 21 1.68 28.72 -4.29
C ALA A 21 2.89 27.97 -3.70
N VAL A 22 3.03 27.92 -2.37
CA VAL A 22 4.17 27.23 -1.71
C VAL A 22 3.98 25.71 -1.69
N LEU A 23 2.75 25.21 -1.82
CA LEU A 23 2.46 23.76 -1.78
C LEU A 23 2.83 23.03 -3.08
N THR A 24 2.95 23.71 -4.20
CA THR A 24 3.20 23.07 -5.49
C THR A 24 4.69 22.95 -5.87
N THR A 25 5.58 23.70 -5.24
CA THR A 25 7.02 23.64 -5.53
C THR A 25 7.83 22.83 -4.53
N GLY A 26 7.22 22.42 -3.41
CA GLY A 26 7.91 21.70 -2.31
C GLY A 26 8.13 20.22 -2.52
N CYS A 27 7.38 19.55 -3.43
CA CYS A 27 7.41 18.09 -3.53
C CYS A 27 8.53 17.52 -4.39
N ALA A 28 9.21 18.33 -5.21
CA ALA A 28 10.19 17.82 -6.17
C ALA A 28 11.53 17.37 -5.55
N ASN A 29 11.87 17.83 -4.34
CA ASN A 29 13.13 17.53 -3.66
C ASN A 29 12.94 16.87 -2.27
N MET A 30 11.74 16.34 -1.99
CA MET A 30 11.49 15.64 -0.72
C MET A 30 12.04 14.23 -0.75
N THR A 31 12.66 13.80 0.35
CA THR A 31 12.97 12.38 0.58
C THR A 31 11.67 11.58 0.67
N GLU A 32 11.74 10.26 0.40
CA GLU A 32 10.56 9.39 0.52
C GLU A 32 9.93 9.45 1.91
N ALA A 33 10.74 9.49 2.97
CA ALA A 33 10.26 9.66 4.33
C ALA A 33 9.48 10.98 4.52
N GLN A 34 9.98 12.08 3.97
CA GLN A 34 9.31 13.38 4.02
C GLN A 34 8.00 13.37 3.22
N ARG A 35 8.01 12.74 2.04
CA ARG A 35 6.82 12.61 1.20
C ARG A 35 5.73 11.77 1.87
N ASN A 36 6.10 10.62 2.45
CA ASN A 36 5.15 9.75 3.15
C ASN A 36 4.63 10.39 4.43
N THR A 37 5.47 11.13 5.15
CA THR A 37 5.05 11.94 6.30
C THR A 37 4.05 13.01 5.88
N ALA A 38 4.27 13.69 4.74
CA ALA A 38 3.37 14.70 4.24
C ALA A 38 2.03 14.11 3.75
N ILE A 39 2.06 12.95 3.09
CA ILE A 39 0.85 12.22 2.67
C ILE A 39 0.08 11.75 3.90
N GLY A 40 0.74 11.13 4.89
CA GLY A 40 0.13 10.68 6.13
C GLY A 40 -0.51 11.83 6.90
N ALA A 41 0.19 12.98 7.01
CA ALA A 41 -0.34 14.18 7.65
C ALA A 41 -1.59 14.71 6.91
N GLY A 42 -1.57 14.74 5.57
CA GLY A 42 -2.68 15.21 4.76
C GLY A 42 -3.91 14.31 4.91
N VAL A 43 -3.74 13.00 4.82
CA VAL A 43 -4.83 12.01 4.99
C VAL A 43 -5.38 12.04 6.42
N GLY A 44 -4.50 12.06 7.43
CA GLY A 44 -4.90 12.13 8.82
C GLY A 44 -5.64 13.44 9.16
N ALA A 45 -5.18 14.58 8.62
CA ALA A 45 -5.84 15.86 8.80
C ALA A 45 -7.23 15.91 8.15
N ALA A 46 -7.37 15.34 6.94
CA ALA A 46 -8.66 15.26 6.26
C ALA A 46 -9.65 14.38 7.04
N ALA A 47 -9.24 13.18 7.45
CA ALA A 47 -10.08 12.27 8.24
C ALA A 47 -10.45 12.89 9.60
N GLY A 48 -9.46 13.46 10.32
CA GLY A 48 -9.67 14.11 11.61
C GLY A 48 -10.56 15.36 11.50
N GLY A 49 -10.46 16.12 10.42
CA GLY A 49 -11.27 17.30 10.14
C GLY A 49 -12.75 16.98 9.97
N LEU A 50 -13.07 15.87 9.33
CA LEU A 50 -14.45 15.41 9.15
C LEU A 50 -15.12 15.01 10.48
N ILE A 51 -14.36 14.46 11.43
CA ILE A 51 -14.87 13.92 12.69
C ILE A 51 -14.87 14.99 13.81
N GLY A 52 -13.83 15.81 13.90
CA GLY A 52 -13.56 16.68 15.05
C GLY A 52 -13.42 18.17 14.74
N HIS A 53 -13.82 18.63 13.56
CA HIS A 53 -13.60 20.00 13.11
C HIS A 53 -12.10 20.39 13.24
N GLY A 54 -11.75 21.64 13.37
CA GLY A 54 -10.34 22.08 13.31
C GLY A 54 -9.38 21.39 14.30
N LYS A 55 -9.83 21.00 15.48
CA LYS A 55 -8.99 20.26 16.47
C LYS A 55 -8.73 18.82 16.05
N GLY A 56 -9.73 18.16 15.44
CA GLY A 56 -9.56 16.80 14.92
C GLY A 56 -8.60 16.74 13.74
N ALA A 57 -8.60 17.76 12.88
CA ALA A 57 -7.66 17.85 11.77
C ALA A 57 -6.21 17.97 12.25
N ALA A 58 -5.95 18.75 13.31
CA ALA A 58 -4.60 18.89 13.87
C ALA A 58 -4.10 17.58 14.49
N ILE A 59 -4.93 16.89 15.27
CA ILE A 59 -4.57 15.60 15.88
C ILE A 59 -4.40 14.53 14.79
N GLY A 60 -5.32 14.43 13.83
CA GLY A 60 -5.24 13.49 12.74
C GLY A 60 -4.01 13.70 11.86
N GLY A 61 -3.63 14.96 11.61
CA GLY A 61 -2.42 15.30 10.87
C GLY A 61 -1.14 14.84 11.56
N VAL A 62 -1.03 15.02 12.87
CA VAL A 62 0.14 14.59 13.66
C VAL A 62 0.23 13.05 13.71
N VAL A 63 -0.87 12.36 13.94
CA VAL A 63 -0.90 10.89 13.98
C VAL A 63 -0.58 10.32 12.59
N GLY A 64 -1.16 10.89 11.53
CA GLY A 64 -0.87 10.46 10.16
C GLY A 64 0.58 10.70 9.75
N ALA A 65 1.17 11.84 10.15
CA ALA A 65 2.58 12.12 9.88
C ALA A 65 3.52 11.15 10.61
N ALA A 66 3.25 10.85 11.88
CA ALA A 66 4.04 9.90 12.66
C ALA A 66 3.93 8.48 12.10
N GLY A 67 2.73 8.06 11.67
CA GLY A 67 2.52 6.77 11.00
C GLY A 67 3.29 6.66 9.69
N GLY A 68 3.21 7.68 8.84
CA GLY A 68 3.94 7.73 7.58
C GLY A 68 5.47 7.67 7.75
N TYR A 69 6.00 8.34 8.77
CA TYR A 69 7.42 8.30 9.09
C TYR A 69 7.86 6.91 9.58
N ALA A 70 7.12 6.33 10.53
CA ALA A 70 7.40 5.00 11.06
C ALA A 70 7.34 3.93 9.95
N TRP A 71 6.36 4.02 9.06
CA TRP A 71 6.23 3.16 7.90
C TRP A 71 7.43 3.27 6.96
N SER A 72 7.86 4.49 6.61
CA SER A 72 9.03 4.69 5.76
C SER A 72 10.31 4.09 6.35
N HIS A 73 10.54 4.26 7.65
CA HIS A 73 11.67 3.66 8.32
C HIS A 73 11.62 2.13 8.36
N TYR A 74 10.44 1.58 8.64
CA TYR A 74 10.25 0.12 8.61
C TYR A 74 10.56 -0.45 7.23
N MET A 75 10.01 0.14 6.18
CA MET A 75 10.20 -0.31 4.79
C MET A 75 11.64 -0.18 4.35
N GLU A 76 12.31 0.93 4.68
CA GLU A 76 13.72 1.12 4.34
C GLU A 76 14.61 0.08 5.03
N ASN A 77 14.41 -0.16 6.32
CA ASN A 77 15.13 -1.20 7.06
C ASN A 77 14.87 -2.60 6.48
N LYS A 78 13.61 -2.91 6.16
CA LYS A 78 13.24 -4.19 5.56
C LYS A 78 13.85 -4.36 4.17
N ARG A 79 13.86 -3.32 3.36
CA ARG A 79 14.51 -3.30 2.04
C ARG A 79 16.00 -3.61 2.16
N GLN A 80 16.72 -2.93 3.07
CA GLN A 80 18.16 -3.15 3.28
C GLN A 80 18.45 -4.57 3.76
N GLN A 81 17.65 -5.08 4.71
CA GLN A 81 17.77 -6.47 5.18
C GLN A 81 17.57 -7.47 4.03
N MET A 82 16.55 -7.25 3.20
CA MET A 82 16.29 -8.13 2.06
C MET A 82 17.37 -8.03 1.00
N GLN A 83 17.88 -6.84 0.69
CA GLN A 83 18.99 -6.65 -0.24
C GLN A 83 20.26 -7.39 0.24
N ALA A 84 20.56 -7.32 1.53
CA ALA A 84 21.69 -8.06 2.10
C ALA A 84 21.48 -9.59 2.02
N ALA A 85 20.29 -10.07 2.35
CA ALA A 85 19.94 -11.50 2.33
C ALA A 85 19.89 -12.09 0.92
N THR A 86 19.63 -11.28 -0.08
CA THR A 86 19.50 -11.71 -1.49
C THR A 86 20.73 -11.42 -2.34
N ALA A 87 21.79 -10.87 -1.76
CA ALA A 87 23.02 -10.57 -2.48
C ALA A 87 23.59 -11.81 -3.18
N GLY A 88 23.85 -11.72 -4.47
CA GLY A 88 24.39 -12.82 -5.27
C GLY A 88 23.40 -13.94 -5.66
N THR A 89 22.12 -13.84 -5.26
CA THR A 89 21.10 -14.87 -5.55
C THR A 89 20.34 -14.63 -6.85
N GLY A 90 20.45 -13.45 -7.45
CA GLY A 90 19.64 -13.02 -8.60
C GLY A 90 18.27 -12.44 -8.23
N VAL A 91 17.89 -12.46 -6.96
CA VAL A 91 16.66 -11.79 -6.49
C VAL A 91 16.85 -10.29 -6.50
N GLN A 92 15.89 -9.58 -7.10
CA GLN A 92 15.86 -8.13 -7.12
C GLN A 92 14.92 -7.61 -6.05
N VAL A 93 15.41 -6.66 -5.25
CA VAL A 93 14.64 -6.01 -4.19
C VAL A 93 14.51 -4.53 -4.52
N THR A 94 13.29 -4.10 -4.78
CA THR A 94 12.97 -2.72 -5.19
C THR A 94 11.84 -2.16 -4.35
N GLN A 95 11.69 -0.85 -4.40
CA GLN A 95 10.52 -0.16 -3.85
C GLN A 95 9.69 0.38 -5.02
N THR A 96 8.38 0.18 -4.95
CA THR A 96 7.45 0.66 -5.97
C THR A 96 7.09 2.13 -5.73
N PRO A 97 6.57 2.85 -6.75
CA PRO A 97 6.17 4.26 -6.58
C PRO A 97 5.08 4.48 -5.53
N ASP A 98 4.26 3.48 -5.25
CA ASP A 98 3.23 3.45 -4.21
C ASP A 98 3.76 2.92 -2.86
N ASN A 99 5.09 2.93 -2.70
CA ASN A 99 5.79 2.64 -1.45
C ASN A 99 5.62 1.21 -0.92
N GLN A 100 5.46 0.23 -1.81
CA GLN A 100 5.51 -1.19 -1.48
C GLN A 100 6.93 -1.73 -1.65
N LEU A 101 7.33 -2.70 -0.84
CA LEU A 101 8.55 -3.47 -1.08
C LEU A 101 8.22 -4.58 -2.09
N LYS A 102 8.93 -4.60 -3.21
CA LYS A 102 8.81 -5.64 -4.24
C LYS A 102 10.05 -6.51 -4.27
N LEU A 103 9.86 -7.82 -4.13
CA LEU A 103 10.88 -8.84 -4.42
C LEU A 103 10.52 -9.50 -5.76
N ASN A 104 11.45 -9.47 -6.70
CA ASN A 104 11.37 -10.24 -7.94
C ASN A 104 12.31 -11.45 -7.84
N ILE A 105 11.75 -12.64 -7.75
CA ILE A 105 12.46 -13.88 -7.46
C ILE A 105 12.43 -14.78 -8.69
N PRO A 106 13.58 -15.03 -9.34
CA PRO A 106 13.65 -15.96 -10.47
C PRO A 106 13.17 -17.36 -10.11
N SER A 107 12.32 -17.95 -10.96
CA SER A 107 11.82 -19.32 -10.70
C SER A 107 12.93 -20.37 -10.72
N ASP A 108 14.00 -20.13 -11.44
CA ASP A 108 15.07 -21.11 -11.60
C ASP A 108 15.82 -21.41 -10.29
N ILE A 109 15.89 -20.44 -9.37
CA ILE A 109 16.41 -20.63 -8.01
C ILE A 109 15.35 -21.14 -7.03
N SER A 110 14.08 -21.07 -7.39
CA SER A 110 12.91 -21.24 -6.51
C SER A 110 12.22 -22.57 -6.68
N PHE A 111 12.13 -23.07 -7.93
CA PHE A 111 11.36 -24.25 -8.30
C PHE A 111 12.06 -25.06 -9.39
N ASP A 112 11.79 -26.35 -9.46
CA ASP A 112 12.16 -27.16 -10.60
C ASP A 112 11.19 -26.93 -11.77
N THR A 113 11.61 -27.32 -12.99
CA THR A 113 10.80 -27.16 -14.19
C THR A 113 9.48 -27.90 -14.04
N GLY A 114 8.37 -27.19 -14.29
CA GLY A 114 7.01 -27.74 -14.17
C GLY A 114 6.56 -28.02 -12.73
N ARG A 115 7.33 -27.63 -11.71
CA ARG A 115 7.03 -27.89 -10.30
C ARG A 115 6.78 -26.61 -9.54
N ALA A 116 6.11 -26.77 -8.38
CA ALA A 116 5.81 -25.70 -7.43
C ALA A 116 6.42 -25.95 -6.03
N ASP A 117 7.18 -27.04 -5.86
CA ASP A 117 7.89 -27.34 -4.61
C ASP A 117 9.04 -26.34 -4.39
N ILE A 118 9.09 -25.69 -3.23
CA ILE A 118 10.11 -24.70 -2.90
C ILE A 118 11.48 -25.38 -2.75
N LYS A 119 12.44 -24.92 -3.56
CA LYS A 119 13.84 -25.36 -3.48
C LYS A 119 14.51 -24.89 -2.19
N PRO A 120 15.52 -25.61 -1.68
CA PRO A 120 16.25 -25.20 -0.49
C PRO A 120 16.84 -23.78 -0.57
N ASN A 121 17.25 -23.35 -1.75
CA ASN A 121 17.86 -22.03 -1.95
C ASN A 121 16.90 -20.85 -1.72
N LEU A 122 15.59 -21.05 -1.93
CA LEU A 122 14.60 -20.00 -1.69
C LEU A 122 14.24 -19.86 -0.20
N ARG A 123 14.36 -20.93 0.57
CA ARG A 123 13.90 -20.96 1.98
C ARG A 123 14.54 -19.87 2.85
N PRO A 124 15.87 -19.66 2.86
CA PRO A 124 16.48 -18.60 3.66
C PRO A 124 15.98 -17.20 3.30
N ILE A 125 15.68 -16.96 2.02
CA ILE A 125 15.15 -15.69 1.54
C ILE A 125 13.73 -15.46 2.09
N LEU A 126 12.90 -16.49 2.03
CA LEU A 126 11.53 -16.43 2.58
C LEU A 126 11.53 -16.34 4.12
N ASP A 127 12.48 -17.00 4.80
CA ASP A 127 12.65 -16.89 6.25
C ASP A 127 12.96 -15.45 6.64
N GLN A 128 13.93 -14.82 5.94
CA GLN A 128 14.28 -13.41 6.17
C GLN A 128 13.11 -12.46 5.82
N PHE A 129 12.37 -12.76 4.75
CA PHE A 129 11.19 -11.98 4.39
C PHE A 129 10.10 -12.06 5.46
N ALA A 130 9.79 -13.26 5.95
CA ALA A 130 8.77 -13.49 6.97
C ALA A 130 9.13 -12.93 8.35
N GLN A 131 10.44 -12.74 8.62
CA GLN A 131 10.91 -12.28 9.92
C GLN A 131 10.28 -10.93 10.32
N GLY A 132 9.63 -10.92 11.47
CA GLY A 132 8.96 -9.74 12.03
C GLY A 132 7.58 -9.44 11.44
N LEU A 133 7.16 -10.07 10.33
CA LEU A 133 5.85 -9.80 9.72
C LEU A 133 4.67 -10.28 10.58
N GLY A 134 4.86 -11.34 11.36
CA GLY A 134 3.83 -11.84 12.27
C GLY A 134 3.40 -10.81 13.33
N GLN A 135 4.33 -9.95 13.76
CA GLN A 135 4.10 -8.91 14.77
C GLN A 135 3.59 -7.59 14.20
N GLN A 136 3.45 -7.49 12.88
CA GLN A 136 2.98 -6.28 12.18
C GLN A 136 1.60 -6.53 11.58
N PRO A 137 0.50 -6.34 12.33
CA PRO A 137 -0.85 -6.69 11.87
C PRO A 137 -1.32 -5.86 10.68
N ASN A 138 -0.72 -4.68 10.48
CA ASN A 138 -1.10 -3.74 9.42
C ASN A 138 -0.43 -4.01 8.07
N LEU A 139 0.30 -5.14 7.93
CA LEU A 139 0.98 -5.47 6.68
C LEU A 139 0.21 -6.52 5.90
N GLU A 140 0.14 -6.31 4.59
CA GLU A 140 -0.39 -7.25 3.61
C GLU A 140 0.72 -7.72 2.68
N VAL A 141 0.70 -9.01 2.34
CA VAL A 141 1.60 -9.63 1.38
C VAL A 141 0.81 -10.04 0.15
N THR A 142 1.22 -9.63 -1.04
CA THR A 142 0.68 -10.13 -2.31
C THR A 142 1.75 -10.92 -3.03
N ILE A 143 1.43 -12.15 -3.47
CA ILE A 143 2.35 -13.05 -4.15
C ILE A 143 1.79 -13.37 -5.52
N ILE A 144 2.56 -13.09 -6.57
CA ILE A 144 2.14 -13.30 -7.96
C ILE A 144 3.12 -14.23 -8.66
N GLY A 145 2.63 -15.36 -9.17
CA GLY A 145 3.42 -16.28 -9.97
C GLY A 145 3.30 -15.99 -11.46
N HIS A 146 4.41 -16.14 -12.18
CA HIS A 146 4.51 -15.97 -13.63
C HIS A 146 5.25 -17.14 -14.26
N THR A 147 4.95 -17.41 -15.54
CA THR A 147 5.67 -18.36 -16.39
C THR A 147 6.20 -17.63 -17.64
N ASP A 148 7.06 -18.28 -18.38
CA ASP A 148 7.32 -17.91 -19.76
C ASP A 148 6.17 -18.41 -20.68
N SER A 149 6.29 -18.17 -21.98
CA SER A 149 5.30 -18.58 -22.99
C SER A 149 5.46 -20.05 -23.45
N THR A 150 6.34 -20.83 -22.83
CA THR A 150 6.50 -22.23 -23.19
C THR A 150 5.35 -23.07 -22.67
N GLY A 151 4.73 -23.85 -23.54
CA GLY A 151 3.54 -24.64 -23.22
C GLY A 151 2.23 -23.87 -23.41
N SER A 152 1.13 -24.44 -22.92
CA SER A 152 -0.19 -23.88 -23.06
C SER A 152 -0.64 -23.14 -21.79
N ASP A 153 -1.63 -22.27 -21.94
CA ASP A 153 -2.27 -21.59 -20.79
C ASP A 153 -2.90 -22.58 -19.81
N ALA A 154 -3.37 -23.74 -20.31
CA ALA A 154 -3.90 -24.80 -19.45
C ALA A 154 -2.86 -25.37 -18.48
N ILE A 155 -1.57 -25.26 -18.81
CA ILE A 155 -0.45 -25.67 -17.94
C ILE A 155 0.07 -24.46 -17.14
N ASN A 156 0.28 -23.34 -17.82
CA ASN A 156 0.96 -22.17 -17.23
C ASN A 156 0.11 -21.46 -16.17
N ASN A 157 -1.20 -21.36 -16.37
CA ASN A 157 -2.07 -20.70 -15.39
C ASN A 157 -2.09 -21.44 -14.05
N PRO A 158 -2.41 -22.75 -13.96
CA PRO A 158 -2.40 -23.44 -12.68
C PRO A 158 -1.01 -23.54 -12.08
N LEU A 159 0.07 -23.68 -12.87
CA LEU A 159 1.44 -23.73 -12.37
C LEU A 159 1.83 -22.42 -11.67
N SER A 160 1.50 -21.27 -12.26
CA SER A 160 1.79 -19.97 -11.67
C SER A 160 1.06 -19.75 -10.35
N VAL A 161 -0.23 -20.15 -10.28
CA VAL A 161 -1.02 -20.13 -9.02
C VAL A 161 -0.41 -21.07 -7.99
N ALA A 162 -0.05 -22.29 -8.37
CA ALA A 162 0.53 -23.28 -7.45
C ALA A 162 1.84 -22.76 -6.83
N ARG A 163 2.72 -22.12 -7.62
CA ARG A 163 3.96 -21.51 -7.13
C ARG A 163 3.70 -20.40 -6.14
N ALA A 164 2.76 -19.50 -6.43
CA ALA A 164 2.36 -18.43 -5.51
C ALA A 164 1.81 -19.01 -4.18
N ASN A 165 0.98 -20.06 -4.27
CA ASN A 165 0.45 -20.74 -3.09
C ASN A 165 1.53 -21.43 -2.25
N SER A 166 2.51 -22.08 -2.87
CA SER A 166 3.62 -22.71 -2.14
C SER A 166 4.42 -21.67 -1.35
N VAL A 167 4.66 -20.50 -1.92
CA VAL A 167 5.31 -19.38 -1.21
C VAL A 167 4.45 -18.89 -0.05
N ARG A 168 3.14 -18.69 -0.26
CA ARG A 168 2.19 -18.34 0.82
C ARG A 168 2.25 -19.34 1.96
N ASP A 169 2.13 -20.63 1.63
CA ASP A 169 2.07 -21.68 2.63
C ASP A 169 3.38 -21.75 3.44
N TYR A 170 4.51 -21.56 2.77
CA TYR A 170 5.80 -21.49 3.45
C TYR A 170 5.88 -20.28 4.41
N ILE A 171 5.51 -19.09 3.96
CA ILE A 171 5.51 -17.88 4.79
C ILE A 171 4.54 -18.04 5.97
N ALA A 172 3.40 -18.67 5.77
CA ALA A 172 2.44 -18.95 6.83
C ALA A 172 3.03 -19.83 7.93
N THR A 173 3.87 -20.84 7.59
CA THR A 173 4.59 -21.65 8.61
C THR A 173 5.57 -20.83 9.45
N ARG A 174 5.90 -19.60 9.04
CA ARG A 174 6.74 -18.64 9.76
C ARG A 174 5.94 -17.65 10.60
N GLY A 175 4.64 -17.89 10.80
CA GLY A 175 3.77 -17.10 11.67
C GLY A 175 3.11 -15.90 11.01
N VAL A 176 3.12 -15.81 9.70
CA VAL A 176 2.35 -14.78 8.97
C VAL A 176 0.93 -15.31 8.73
N ASP A 177 -0.07 -14.57 9.21
CA ASP A 177 -1.48 -14.95 9.05
C ASP A 177 -1.87 -15.00 7.57
N THR A 178 -2.41 -16.15 7.13
CA THR A 178 -2.83 -16.39 5.74
C THR A 178 -3.87 -15.40 5.25
N ARG A 179 -4.68 -14.82 6.13
CA ARG A 179 -5.67 -13.78 5.80
C ARG A 179 -5.04 -12.50 5.29
N ARG A 180 -3.76 -12.29 5.57
CA ARG A 180 -2.96 -11.15 5.12
C ARG A 180 -2.11 -11.47 3.89
N ILE A 181 -2.22 -12.68 3.36
CA ILE A 181 -1.46 -13.11 2.19
C ILE A 181 -2.41 -13.37 1.05
N ARG A 182 -2.32 -12.57 0.01
CA ARG A 182 -3.04 -12.77 -1.26
C ARG A 182 -2.12 -13.47 -2.25
N THR A 183 -2.69 -14.37 -3.03
CA THR A 183 -1.97 -15.07 -4.10
C THR A 183 -2.69 -14.92 -5.42
N ASP A 184 -1.92 -14.79 -6.50
CA ASP A 184 -2.42 -14.78 -7.87
C ASP A 184 -1.44 -15.51 -8.81
N GLY A 185 -1.96 -15.97 -9.94
CA GLY A 185 -1.17 -16.57 -11.02
C GLY A 185 -1.49 -15.93 -12.36
N ARG A 186 -0.49 -15.33 -12.98
CA ARG A 186 -0.60 -14.64 -14.25
C ARG A 186 -0.26 -15.51 -15.45
N GLY A 187 0.28 -16.74 -15.21
CA GLY A 187 0.78 -17.56 -16.31
C GLY A 187 1.79 -16.77 -17.14
N SER A 188 1.67 -16.84 -18.46
CA SER A 188 2.52 -16.12 -19.41
C SER A 188 1.98 -14.76 -19.86
N ARG A 189 0.90 -14.25 -19.22
CA ARG A 189 0.17 -13.06 -19.69
C ARG A 189 0.87 -11.73 -19.42
N GLU A 190 1.82 -11.68 -18.48
CA GLU A 190 2.51 -10.45 -18.07
C GLU A 190 4.02 -10.64 -18.20
N PRO A 191 4.56 -10.73 -19.45
CA PRO A 191 5.99 -10.86 -19.65
C PRO A 191 6.71 -9.54 -19.32
N VAL A 192 7.89 -9.65 -18.71
CA VAL A 192 8.79 -8.51 -18.43
C VAL A 192 9.94 -8.45 -19.42
N ASP A 193 10.12 -9.51 -20.21
CA ASP A 193 11.17 -9.61 -21.22
C ASP A 193 10.67 -10.45 -22.41
N SER A 194 11.48 -10.49 -23.47
CA SER A 194 11.15 -11.22 -24.70
C SER A 194 11.11 -12.73 -24.49
N ASN A 195 9.97 -13.36 -24.83
CA ASN A 195 9.86 -14.82 -24.82
C ASN A 195 10.62 -15.50 -25.97
N SER A 196 11.15 -14.76 -26.95
CA SER A 196 11.89 -15.32 -28.08
C SER A 196 13.30 -15.80 -27.72
N THR A 197 13.87 -15.28 -26.62
CA THR A 197 15.21 -15.67 -26.13
C THR A 197 15.10 -16.47 -24.83
N GLU A 198 16.08 -17.37 -24.57
CA GLU A 198 16.11 -18.11 -23.31
C GLU A 198 16.32 -17.18 -22.11
N ALA A 199 17.20 -16.18 -22.24
CA ALA A 199 17.39 -15.19 -21.19
C ALA A 199 16.09 -14.44 -20.84
N GLY A 200 15.35 -14.02 -21.85
CA GLY A 200 14.07 -13.34 -21.61
C GLY A 200 13.01 -14.28 -21.02
N ARG A 201 12.94 -15.54 -21.45
CA ARG A 201 12.07 -16.54 -20.81
C ARG A 201 12.46 -16.78 -19.35
N ALA A 202 13.75 -16.83 -19.02
CA ALA A 202 14.22 -16.94 -17.64
C ALA A 202 13.76 -15.76 -16.77
N HIS A 203 13.77 -14.53 -17.29
CA HIS A 203 13.22 -13.36 -16.59
C HIS A 203 11.69 -13.43 -16.43
N ASN A 204 10.98 -14.01 -17.38
CA ASN A 204 9.54 -14.18 -17.32
C ASN A 204 9.11 -15.25 -16.30
N ARG A 205 9.92 -16.31 -16.12
CA ARG A 205 9.72 -17.32 -15.07
C ARG A 205 10.12 -16.73 -13.71
N ARG A 206 9.16 -16.16 -13.00
CA ARG A 206 9.42 -15.48 -11.72
C ARG A 206 8.24 -15.57 -10.74
N VAL A 207 8.52 -15.30 -9.48
CA VAL A 207 7.51 -14.98 -8.47
C VAL A 207 7.80 -13.58 -7.96
N GLU A 208 6.77 -12.75 -7.92
CA GLU A 208 6.82 -11.42 -7.35
C GLU A 208 6.15 -11.43 -5.98
N ILE A 209 6.81 -10.87 -4.98
CA ILE A 209 6.25 -10.69 -3.64
C ILE A 209 6.19 -9.19 -3.36
N PHE A 210 5.01 -8.70 -3.02
CA PHE A 210 4.79 -7.32 -2.60
C PHE A 210 4.46 -7.29 -1.12
N LEU A 211 5.07 -6.38 -0.38
CA LEU A 211 4.74 -6.06 0.99
C LEU A 211 4.24 -4.63 1.03
N ALA A 212 3.02 -4.46 1.49
CA ALA A 212 2.35 -3.16 1.60
C ALA A 212 1.76 -2.97 2.99
N GLU A 213 1.54 -1.71 3.37
CA GLU A 213 0.68 -1.40 4.51
C GLU A 213 -0.79 -1.55 4.10
N LEU A 214 -1.57 -2.25 4.91
CA LEU A 214 -3.02 -2.27 4.75
C LEU A 214 -3.53 -0.83 4.85
N ALA A 215 -4.23 -0.38 3.82
CA ALA A 215 -4.91 0.89 3.89
C ALA A 215 -5.81 0.90 5.14
N PRO A 216 -5.82 2.00 5.93
CA PRO A 216 -6.77 2.12 7.03
C PRO A 216 -8.17 1.81 6.52
N ALA A 217 -8.88 0.92 7.21
CA ALA A 217 -10.26 0.62 6.85
C ALA A 217 -11.03 1.93 6.71
N ALA A 218 -11.66 2.15 5.56
CA ALA A 218 -12.52 3.31 5.38
C ALA A 218 -13.51 3.34 6.56
N PRO A 219 -13.74 4.51 7.19
CA PRO A 219 -14.71 4.63 8.26
C PRO A 219 -16.01 3.98 7.79
N ALA A 220 -16.55 3.08 8.60
CA ALA A 220 -17.85 2.49 8.29
C ALA A 220 -18.85 3.60 7.97
N PRO A 221 -19.69 3.47 6.93
CA PRO A 221 -20.72 4.46 6.64
C PRO A 221 -21.48 4.73 7.93
N GLN A 222 -21.45 5.98 8.41
CA GLN A 222 -22.23 6.33 9.58
C GLN A 222 -23.70 6.12 9.20
N PRO A 223 -24.48 5.43 10.05
CA PRO A 223 -25.90 5.33 9.80
C PRO A 223 -26.44 6.75 9.64
N ALA A 224 -27.21 6.99 8.57
CA ALA A 224 -27.83 8.27 8.34
C ALA A 224 -28.57 8.69 9.63
N PRO A 225 -28.52 9.97 10.02
CA PRO A 225 -29.23 10.43 11.22
C PRO A 225 -30.69 10.00 11.09
N TYR A 226 -31.14 9.19 12.04
CA TYR A 226 -32.54 8.78 12.11
C TYR A 226 -33.36 10.02 12.36
N ASN A 227 -33.96 10.58 11.32
CA ASN A 227 -34.96 11.61 11.43
C ASN A 227 -36.22 10.93 11.97
N ALA A 228 -36.38 10.90 13.27
CA ALA A 228 -37.64 10.52 13.89
C ALA A 228 -38.76 11.39 13.29
N PRO A 229 -39.85 10.78 12.81
CA PRO A 229 -40.99 11.59 12.34
C PRO A 229 -41.45 12.48 13.51
N TYR A 230 -41.46 13.79 13.28
CA TYR A 230 -42.06 14.73 14.23
C TYR A 230 -43.48 14.28 14.50
N ASN A 231 -43.74 13.87 15.74
CA ASN A 231 -45.13 13.73 16.24
C ASN A 231 -45.77 15.12 16.22
N THR A 232 -46.44 15.44 15.16
CA THR A 232 -47.37 16.58 15.15
C THR A 232 -48.48 16.26 16.17
N PRO A 233 -48.70 17.08 17.22
CA PRO A 233 -49.81 16.87 18.10
C PRO A 233 -51.09 17.09 17.28
N VAL A 234 -51.92 16.06 17.20
CA VAL A 234 -53.26 16.13 16.62
C VAL A 234 -54.06 17.07 17.53
N GLY A 235 -54.32 18.27 17.02
CA GLY A 235 -55.15 19.27 17.72
C GLY A 235 -56.53 18.71 18.00
N GLY A 236 -56.85 18.55 19.29
CA GLY A 236 -58.21 18.19 19.72
C GLY A 236 -59.19 19.29 19.34
N GLN A 237 -60.22 18.93 18.57
CA GLN A 237 -61.38 19.79 18.35
C GLN A 237 -62.25 19.82 19.61
N PRO A 238 -62.75 20.98 20.04
CA PRO A 238 -63.67 21.03 21.12
C PRO A 238 -65.07 20.56 20.64
N VAL A 239 -65.58 19.56 21.34
CA VAL A 239 -66.99 19.10 21.17
C VAL A 239 -67.96 20.15 21.82
N ARG A 240 -68.85 20.62 21.04
CA ARG A 240 -70.06 21.38 21.57
C ARG A 240 -71.13 20.41 21.88
#